data_7346b675b3024cb0f86e1a7368e9a9f8
#
_entry.id   7346b675b3024cb0f86e1a7368e9a9f8
#
_cell.length_a   1.000
_cell.length_b   1.000
_cell.length_c   1.000
_cell.angle_alpha   90.00
_cell.angle_beta   90.00
_cell.angle_gamma   90.00
#
_symmetry.space_group_name_H-M   'P 1'
#
loop_
_entity.id
_entity.type
_entity.pdbx_description
1 polymer ?
#
loop_
_entity_poly.entity_id
_entity_poly.type
_entity_poly.pdbx_seq_one_letter_code
_entity_poly.pdbx_strand_id
1 'polypeptide(L)'
;FPRDLTEVIAGERGLTVDVAGFEKAMGEQQERSRAGDLGVAGVAGIYKELRQRLGPTDFVGYAVEDAPRHQATIKALVQNGKEVQSVSAGDFEIVISPTPFYGESGGQVGDTGRIEGPGGSRASVLDTQKPADGLFVSMANLTSGKLSVGDTVFAGYDATRRKEIRAHHSATHLLHGALRDILGDHVKQAGSLVDDTHLRFDYSHFEAPTAAQLRIVEDDANARVKADYPVVTEVLPFEEARTKGAMMLFGEKYGDVVRVVTMGKSVEFCGGTHASRTGELGLVLVTGEEAVASGVRRIEAESGAAALATAAKTHRRLVTAADILGGRVPAKADEDEPILLAIAKAVRSATDLARDVEAAGGAPVRIDTSAVRAPALPKTIGLAEARDLRDLWRALVQLANARNNDTDAVLKNIAAIDSGGIAKAFSDMSQAARDNDKRLAELKRTQLKSQSGDLLSLARDIGGVRVLATSVGNVDAKGLRDLADDLRSKVPSGIVCLGAEADGKAALLIAVTKDLTSRFQAGKLIAELAPLVGGRGGGKPELAQAGGSDPSKLGAVYERLTQLVEGG
;
A
#
# COMPACT_ATOMS: atom_id res chain seq x y z
N PHE A 1 16.99 15.59 6.95
CA PHE A 1 17.53 16.88 6.50
C PHE A 1 18.61 17.30 7.47
N PRO A 2 19.81 17.72 7.03
CA PRO A 2 20.81 18.29 7.90
C PRO A 2 20.27 19.55 8.57
N ARG A 3 20.58 19.74 9.86
CA ARG A 3 20.06 20.85 10.67
C ARG A 3 20.42 22.21 10.07
N ASP A 4 21.67 22.37 9.66
CA ASP A 4 22.22 23.57 9.03
C ASP A 4 21.46 23.98 7.76
N LEU A 5 21.11 23.01 6.91
CA LEU A 5 20.30 23.25 5.72
C LEU A 5 18.86 23.64 6.10
N THR A 6 18.29 23.04 7.14
CA THR A 6 16.95 23.39 7.63
C THR A 6 16.92 24.84 8.16
N GLU A 7 17.96 25.28 8.90
CA GLU A 7 18.09 26.65 9.38
C GLU A 7 18.20 27.66 8.22
N VAL A 8 18.95 27.34 7.17
CA VAL A 8 19.06 28.17 5.96
C VAL A 8 17.72 28.32 5.25
N ILE A 9 17.03 27.19 4.97
CA ILE A 9 15.73 27.19 4.28
C ILE A 9 14.66 27.93 5.10
N ALA A 10 14.66 27.76 6.42
CA ALA A 10 13.74 28.46 7.31
C ALA A 10 14.00 29.97 7.30
N GLY A 11 15.29 30.38 7.37
CA GLY A 11 15.72 31.78 7.30
C GLY A 11 15.32 32.47 6.00
N GLU A 12 15.45 31.81 4.85
CA GLU A 12 14.97 32.30 3.55
C GLU A 12 13.45 32.58 3.51
N ARG A 13 12.68 31.91 4.36
CA ARG A 13 11.23 32.07 4.49
C ARG A 13 10.80 32.95 5.68
N GLY A 14 11.74 33.61 6.35
CA GLY A 14 11.47 34.43 7.52
C GLY A 14 11.06 33.64 8.76
N LEU A 15 11.38 32.34 8.82
CA LEU A 15 11.09 31.45 9.94
C LEU A 15 12.38 31.17 10.72
N THR A 16 12.25 30.90 12.01
CA THR A 16 13.35 30.47 12.88
C THR A 16 13.14 29.02 13.32
N VAL A 17 14.24 28.27 13.38
CA VAL A 17 14.21 26.89 13.89
C VAL A 17 14.48 26.91 15.39
N ASP A 18 13.63 26.25 16.17
CA ASP A 18 13.89 26.02 17.60
C ASP A 18 14.96 24.92 17.78
N VAL A 19 16.22 25.35 17.68
CA VAL A 19 17.39 24.45 17.81
C VAL A 19 17.46 23.83 19.20
N ALA A 20 17.13 24.60 20.24
CA ALA A 20 17.17 24.10 21.62
C ALA A 20 16.08 23.02 21.85
N GLY A 21 14.87 23.24 21.32
CA GLY A 21 13.81 22.24 21.35
C GLY A 21 14.15 20.98 20.57
N PHE A 22 14.80 21.13 19.40
CA PHE A 22 15.29 19.99 18.61
C PHE A 22 16.37 19.19 19.37
N GLU A 23 17.38 19.84 19.95
CA GLU A 23 18.45 19.18 20.69
C GLU A 23 17.91 18.45 21.94
N LYS A 24 16.94 19.07 22.63
CA LYS A 24 16.24 18.43 23.74
C LYS A 24 15.46 17.18 23.29
N ALA A 25 14.67 17.28 22.23
CA ALA A 25 13.91 16.15 21.69
C ALA A 25 14.81 15.01 21.19
N MET A 26 15.95 15.35 20.56
CA MET A 26 16.95 14.37 20.15
C MET A 26 17.62 13.69 21.35
N GLY A 27 17.93 14.46 22.42
CA GLY A 27 18.44 13.93 23.68
C GLY A 27 17.46 12.96 24.34
N GLU A 28 16.19 13.33 24.42
CA GLU A 28 15.13 12.47 24.95
C GLU A 28 14.89 11.21 24.10
N GLN A 29 15.06 11.30 22.79
CA GLN A 29 14.99 10.15 21.91
C GLN A 29 16.21 9.21 22.09
N GLN A 30 17.41 9.77 22.20
CA GLN A 30 18.61 9.00 22.48
C GLN A 30 18.56 8.32 23.84
N GLU A 31 18.01 8.99 24.86
CA GLU A 31 17.78 8.38 26.19
C GLU A 31 16.72 7.28 26.14
N ARG A 32 15.64 7.45 25.39
CA ARG A 32 14.64 6.38 25.15
C ARG A 32 15.21 5.19 24.39
N SER A 33 16.05 5.44 23.38
CA SER A 33 16.76 4.38 22.66
C SER A 33 17.74 3.64 23.59
N ARG A 34 18.48 4.38 24.45
CA ARG A 34 19.34 3.80 25.48
C ARG A 34 18.57 3.08 26.59
N ALA A 35 17.38 3.56 26.96
CA ALA A 35 16.51 2.90 27.93
C ALA A 35 15.86 1.63 27.33
N GLY A 36 15.56 1.62 26.04
CA GLY A 36 15.22 0.41 25.28
C GLY A 36 16.36 -0.61 25.27
N ASP A 37 17.59 -0.14 25.08
CA ASP A 37 18.82 -0.93 25.20
C ASP A 37 19.09 -1.42 26.65
N LEU A 38 18.66 -0.69 27.68
CA LEU A 38 18.80 -1.12 29.09
C LEU A 38 17.81 -2.26 29.44
N GLY A 39 16.67 -2.35 28.80
CA GLY A 39 15.79 -3.54 28.85
C GLY A 39 16.44 -4.76 28.19
N VAL A 40 17.15 -4.56 27.09
CA VAL A 40 18.00 -5.54 26.41
C VAL A 40 19.30 -5.82 27.19
N ALA A 41 19.83 -4.85 27.94
CA ALA A 41 21.07 -5.00 28.72
C ALA A 41 20.93 -5.98 29.92
N GLY A 42 19.73 -6.09 30.51
CA GLY A 42 19.45 -7.13 31.55
C GLY A 42 19.37 -8.53 30.94
N VAL A 43 18.78 -8.63 29.76
CA VAL A 43 18.73 -9.84 28.93
C VAL A 43 20.13 -10.18 28.37
N ALA A 44 20.90 -9.17 27.93
CA ALA A 44 22.28 -9.33 27.44
C ALA A 44 23.26 -9.87 28.53
N GLY A 45 23.00 -9.67 29.83
CA GLY A 45 23.80 -10.20 30.93
C GLY A 45 23.82 -11.71 30.96
N ILE A 46 22.62 -12.33 30.93
CA ILE A 46 22.49 -13.80 31.03
C ILE A 46 23.15 -14.51 29.83
N TYR A 47 23.03 -13.97 28.61
CA TYR A 47 23.64 -14.61 27.44
C TYR A 47 25.15 -14.45 27.38
N LYS A 48 25.72 -13.36 27.93
CA LYS A 48 27.17 -13.22 28.09
C LYS A 48 27.71 -14.25 29.06
N GLU A 49 27.02 -14.45 30.18
CA GLU A 49 27.38 -15.48 31.19
C GLU A 49 27.27 -16.88 30.60
N LEU A 50 26.17 -17.18 29.91
CA LEU A 50 26.00 -18.45 29.19
C LEU A 50 27.11 -18.68 28.18
N ARG A 51 27.45 -17.65 27.38
CA ARG A 51 28.52 -17.74 26.38
C ARG A 51 29.89 -17.97 26.99
N GLN A 52 30.20 -17.29 28.09
CA GLN A 52 31.46 -17.48 28.79
C GLN A 52 31.58 -18.89 29.41
N ARG A 53 30.51 -19.41 29.98
CA ARG A 53 30.47 -20.72 30.63
C ARG A 53 30.42 -21.90 29.65
N LEU A 54 29.61 -21.78 28.60
CA LEU A 54 29.35 -22.88 27.66
C LEU A 54 30.32 -22.91 26.47
N GLY A 55 31.02 -21.82 26.21
CA GLY A 55 31.78 -21.68 24.97
C GLY A 55 30.88 -21.42 23.75
N PRO A 56 31.44 -21.45 22.54
CA PRO A 56 30.65 -21.29 21.31
C PRO A 56 29.76 -22.52 21.08
N THR A 57 28.57 -22.29 20.55
CA THR A 57 27.68 -23.35 20.07
C THR A 57 28.22 -23.88 18.73
N ASP A 58 28.29 -25.19 18.60
CA ASP A 58 28.67 -25.83 17.32
C ASP A 58 27.47 -25.81 16.37
N PHE A 59 27.59 -25.04 15.29
CA PHE A 59 26.54 -24.91 14.28
C PHE A 59 26.78 -25.88 13.13
N VAL A 60 25.86 -26.83 12.93
CA VAL A 60 25.92 -27.89 11.91
C VAL A 60 24.90 -27.73 10.78
N GLY A 61 24.14 -26.62 10.77
CA GLY A 61 22.99 -26.42 9.88
C GLY A 61 23.30 -25.88 8.48
N TYR A 62 24.55 -25.89 8.01
CA TYR A 62 24.87 -25.45 6.63
C TYR A 62 24.50 -26.47 5.56
N ALA A 63 24.51 -27.77 5.88
CA ALA A 63 24.13 -28.81 4.91
C ALA A 63 22.69 -28.62 4.43
N VAL A 64 22.45 -28.99 3.16
CA VAL A 64 21.10 -29.01 2.59
C VAL A 64 20.49 -30.36 2.89
N GLU A 65 19.42 -30.38 3.65
CA GLU A 65 18.74 -31.61 4.10
C GLU A 65 17.24 -31.44 3.98
N ASP A 66 16.56 -32.44 3.46
CA ASP A 66 15.10 -32.45 3.32
C ASP A 66 14.38 -32.79 4.64
N ALA A 67 15.03 -33.55 5.50
CA ALA A 67 14.49 -33.97 6.81
C ALA A 67 15.57 -33.92 7.89
N PRO A 68 16.01 -32.72 8.29
CA PRO A 68 17.09 -32.58 9.25
C PRO A 68 16.70 -33.18 10.61
N ARG A 69 17.57 -34.02 11.16
CA ARG A 69 17.39 -34.66 12.47
C ARG A 69 18.74 -34.87 13.11
N HIS A 70 19.19 -33.86 13.86
CA HIS A 70 20.50 -33.86 14.48
C HIS A 70 20.41 -34.21 15.98
N GLN A 71 21.26 -35.10 16.46
CA GLN A 71 21.38 -35.35 17.86
C GLN A 71 22.15 -34.22 18.54
N ALA A 72 21.60 -33.70 19.63
CA ALA A 72 22.17 -32.60 20.39
C ALA A 72 22.02 -32.82 21.91
N THR A 73 22.76 -32.05 22.68
CA THR A 73 22.61 -32.02 24.14
C THR A 73 22.09 -30.66 24.57
N ILE A 74 21.11 -30.61 25.47
CA ILE A 74 20.65 -29.37 26.08
C ILE A 74 21.72 -28.81 27.00
N LYS A 75 22.27 -27.65 26.69
CA LYS A 75 23.33 -26.98 27.45
C LYS A 75 22.79 -25.98 28.46
N ALA A 76 21.68 -25.30 28.14
CA ALA A 76 20.99 -24.38 29.03
C ALA A 76 19.52 -24.26 28.66
N LEU A 77 18.70 -23.95 29.65
CA LEU A 77 17.29 -23.57 29.51
C LEU A 77 17.07 -22.27 30.25
N VAL A 78 16.35 -21.34 29.61
CA VAL A 78 15.98 -20.05 30.19
C VAL A 78 14.47 -19.91 30.12
N GLN A 79 13.83 -19.59 31.24
CA GLN A 79 12.40 -19.34 31.31
C GLN A 79 12.13 -18.07 32.12
N ASN A 80 11.31 -17.17 31.60
CA ASN A 80 11.04 -15.88 32.22
C ASN A 80 12.31 -15.05 32.55
N GLY A 81 13.31 -15.09 31.65
CA GLY A 81 14.60 -14.40 31.83
C GLY A 81 15.52 -14.97 32.87
N LYS A 82 15.27 -16.20 33.38
CA LYS A 82 16.10 -16.90 34.37
C LYS A 82 16.51 -18.28 33.87
N GLU A 83 17.75 -18.66 34.13
CA GLU A 83 18.21 -20.00 33.86
C GLU A 83 17.50 -21.01 34.79
N VAL A 84 17.02 -22.10 34.19
CA VAL A 84 16.30 -23.18 34.91
C VAL A 84 16.90 -24.54 34.56
N GLN A 85 16.75 -25.51 35.46
CA GLN A 85 17.25 -26.87 35.23
C GLN A 85 16.31 -27.71 34.36
N SER A 86 15.03 -27.35 34.31
CA SER A 86 14.05 -28.05 33.48
C SER A 86 12.83 -27.20 33.19
N VAL A 87 12.15 -27.53 32.12
CA VAL A 87 10.85 -26.92 31.68
C VAL A 87 9.82 -28.03 31.52
N SER A 88 8.58 -27.76 31.95
CA SER A 88 7.45 -28.69 31.86
C SER A 88 6.21 -28.09 31.19
N ALA A 89 6.22 -26.79 30.85
CA ALA A 89 5.15 -26.12 30.10
C ALA A 89 5.61 -24.73 29.63
N GLY A 90 4.91 -24.22 28.61
CA GLY A 90 4.98 -22.83 28.14
C GLY A 90 6.21 -22.50 27.31
N ASP A 91 6.44 -21.20 27.13
CA ASP A 91 7.54 -20.68 26.35
C ASP A 91 8.84 -20.67 27.15
N PHE A 92 9.93 -20.95 26.49
CA PHE A 92 11.26 -20.97 27.04
C PHE A 92 12.32 -20.78 25.96
N GLU A 93 13.54 -20.52 26.36
CA GLU A 93 14.68 -20.43 25.47
C GLU A 93 15.62 -21.61 25.75
N ILE A 94 16.23 -22.11 24.69
CA ILE A 94 17.07 -23.30 24.76
C ILE A 94 18.39 -23.13 24.02
N VAL A 95 19.46 -23.51 24.65
CA VAL A 95 20.79 -23.67 24.03
C VAL A 95 21.06 -25.15 23.88
N ILE A 96 21.21 -25.60 22.65
CA ILE A 96 21.63 -26.98 22.32
C ILE A 96 22.96 -26.97 21.58
N SER A 97 23.77 -27.99 21.75
CA SER A 97 25.01 -28.15 20.99
C SER A 97 25.25 -29.65 20.69
N PRO A 98 25.56 -30.01 19.42
CA PRO A 98 25.51 -29.13 18.24
C PRO A 98 24.10 -28.63 17.94
N THR A 99 23.96 -27.49 17.22
CA THR A 99 22.66 -26.97 16.77
C THR A 99 22.53 -26.94 15.23
N PRO A 100 21.41 -27.44 14.67
CA PRO A 100 21.12 -27.28 13.23
C PRO A 100 20.41 -25.96 12.91
N PHE A 101 19.95 -25.21 13.94
CA PHE A 101 19.17 -23.99 13.77
C PHE A 101 20.08 -22.79 13.49
N TYR A 102 19.86 -22.12 12.37
CA TYR A 102 20.52 -20.86 12.05
C TYR A 102 19.96 -19.74 12.96
N GLY A 103 20.85 -19.05 13.63
CA GLY A 103 20.47 -17.85 14.41
C GLY A 103 20.48 -16.60 13.55
N GLU A 104 19.47 -15.75 13.71
CA GLU A 104 19.32 -14.51 12.95
C GLU A 104 20.63 -13.72 12.91
N SER A 105 21.09 -13.45 11.71
CA SER A 105 22.35 -12.73 11.46
C SER A 105 22.46 -12.30 10.00
N GLY A 106 23.13 -11.17 9.74
CA GLY A 106 23.41 -10.70 8.37
C GLY A 106 22.16 -10.45 7.53
N GLY A 107 21.01 -10.14 8.17
CA GLY A 107 19.74 -9.91 7.51
C GLY A 107 18.93 -11.18 7.22
N GLN A 108 19.49 -12.39 7.42
CA GLN A 108 18.71 -13.61 7.33
C GLN A 108 18.03 -13.90 8.68
N VAL A 109 16.71 -14.16 8.66
CA VAL A 109 15.91 -14.54 9.85
C VAL A 109 16.36 -15.86 10.45
N GLY A 110 16.08 -16.05 11.73
CA GLY A 110 16.34 -17.29 12.46
C GLY A 110 15.46 -18.45 11.99
N ASP A 111 15.93 -19.65 12.25
CA ASP A 111 15.16 -20.87 11.94
C ASP A 111 14.07 -21.16 12.94
N THR A 112 13.04 -21.77 12.40
CA THR A 112 12.00 -22.48 13.15
C THR A 112 12.19 -24.00 13.00
N GLY A 113 11.49 -24.77 13.83
CA GLY A 113 11.54 -26.22 13.71
C GLY A 113 11.03 -26.96 14.95
N ARG A 114 11.64 -28.10 15.26
CA ARG A 114 11.20 -28.98 16.36
C ARG A 114 12.34 -29.60 17.10
N ILE A 115 12.09 -29.89 18.38
CA ILE A 115 12.99 -30.63 19.26
C ILE A 115 12.20 -31.79 19.84
N GLU A 116 12.78 -32.99 19.79
CA GLU A 116 12.25 -34.22 20.35
C GLU A 116 13.23 -34.72 21.43
N GLY A 117 12.74 -34.89 22.65
CA GLY A 117 13.54 -35.29 23.81
C GLY A 117 13.11 -36.60 24.42
N PRO A 118 13.70 -36.95 25.58
CA PRO A 118 13.40 -38.17 26.30
C PRO A 118 11.92 -38.29 26.67
N GLY A 119 11.43 -39.55 26.80
CA GLY A 119 10.05 -39.81 27.23
C GLY A 119 8.98 -39.30 26.25
N GLY A 120 9.33 -38.98 24.99
CA GLY A 120 8.41 -38.44 24.00
C GLY A 120 8.13 -36.94 24.20
N SER A 121 8.97 -36.23 24.95
CA SER A 121 8.86 -34.78 25.08
C SER A 121 9.09 -34.09 23.76
N ARG A 122 8.34 -32.99 23.50
CA ARG A 122 8.38 -32.26 22.24
C ARG A 122 8.30 -30.76 22.48
N ALA A 123 9.07 -30.01 21.73
CA ALA A 123 8.99 -28.56 21.67
C ALA A 123 9.01 -28.07 20.23
N SER A 124 8.23 -27.02 19.94
CA SER A 124 8.26 -26.27 18.70
C SER A 124 9.24 -25.11 18.86
N VAL A 125 10.23 -25.01 17.99
CA VAL A 125 11.13 -23.86 17.88
C VAL A 125 10.43 -22.81 17.01
N LEU A 126 10.24 -21.63 17.58
CA LEU A 126 9.50 -20.51 16.98
C LEU A 126 10.44 -19.53 16.28
N ASP A 127 11.67 -19.41 16.78
CA ASP A 127 12.71 -18.55 16.26
C ASP A 127 14.08 -18.96 16.82
N THR A 128 15.16 -18.53 16.18
CA THR A 128 16.52 -18.74 16.70
C THR A 128 17.32 -17.45 16.54
N GLN A 129 17.88 -16.98 17.64
CA GLN A 129 18.63 -15.76 17.76
C GLN A 129 20.10 -16.00 18.06
N LYS A 130 20.94 -14.99 17.79
CA LYS A 130 22.37 -15.00 18.12
C LYS A 130 22.70 -13.82 19.04
N PRO A 131 22.25 -13.84 20.31
CA PRO A 131 22.35 -12.71 21.23
C PRO A 131 23.79 -12.41 21.69
N ALA A 132 24.72 -13.34 21.51
CA ALA A 132 26.15 -13.14 21.72
C ALA A 132 26.93 -13.87 20.64
N ASP A 133 28.14 -13.38 20.34
CA ASP A 133 28.95 -13.99 19.30
C ASP A 133 29.22 -15.48 19.56
N GLY A 134 28.85 -16.31 18.58
CA GLY A 134 28.97 -17.77 18.67
C GLY A 134 27.97 -18.46 19.64
N LEU A 135 26.98 -17.78 20.21
CA LEU A 135 25.92 -18.39 21.01
C LEU A 135 24.58 -18.39 20.24
N PHE A 136 24.06 -19.57 19.93
CA PHE A 136 22.75 -19.76 19.33
C PHE A 136 21.72 -20.11 20.39
N VAL A 137 20.62 -19.35 20.43
CA VAL A 137 19.53 -19.52 21.41
C VAL A 137 18.23 -19.66 20.63
N SER A 138 17.56 -20.78 20.76
CA SER A 138 16.26 -21.00 20.13
C SER A 138 15.13 -20.68 21.11
N MET A 139 14.18 -19.85 20.66
CA MET A 139 12.92 -19.59 21.37
C MET A 139 11.96 -20.72 21.06
N ALA A 140 11.46 -21.40 22.09
CA ALA A 140 10.67 -22.60 21.92
C ALA A 140 9.43 -22.62 22.82
N ASN A 141 8.41 -23.38 22.41
CA ASN A 141 7.23 -23.67 23.19
C ASN A 141 7.17 -25.18 23.43
N LEU A 142 7.07 -25.60 24.71
CA LEU A 142 6.95 -27.00 25.07
C LEU A 142 5.52 -27.50 24.78
N THR A 143 5.41 -28.42 23.82
CA THR A 143 4.11 -28.97 23.38
C THR A 143 3.72 -30.24 24.14
N SER A 144 4.71 -30.99 24.67
CA SER A 144 4.46 -32.16 25.53
C SER A 144 5.68 -32.57 26.33
N GLY A 145 5.47 -33.18 27.49
CA GLY A 145 6.49 -33.78 28.30
C GLY A 145 7.30 -32.79 29.13
N LYS A 146 8.57 -33.10 29.34
CA LYS A 146 9.54 -32.33 30.15
C LYS A 146 10.91 -32.37 29.48
N LEU A 147 11.62 -31.26 29.47
CA LEU A 147 13.01 -31.17 29.03
C LEU A 147 13.89 -30.66 30.16
N SER A 148 15.08 -31.22 30.29
CA SER A 148 16.05 -30.87 31.35
C SER A 148 17.44 -30.62 30.77
N VAL A 149 18.22 -29.78 31.45
CA VAL A 149 19.62 -29.56 31.10
C VAL A 149 20.37 -30.91 31.17
N GLY A 150 21.18 -31.20 30.14
CA GLY A 150 21.89 -32.46 29.96
C GLY A 150 21.13 -33.52 29.17
N ASP A 151 19.84 -33.34 28.91
CA ASP A 151 19.08 -34.26 28.06
C ASP A 151 19.67 -34.33 26.64
N THR A 152 19.69 -35.55 26.10
CA THR A 152 19.96 -35.79 24.68
C THR A 152 18.65 -35.62 23.90
N VAL A 153 18.65 -34.76 22.90
CA VAL A 153 17.49 -34.46 22.08
C VAL A 153 17.81 -34.64 20.60
N PHE A 154 16.78 -34.78 19.79
CA PHE A 154 16.86 -34.66 18.32
C PHE A 154 16.25 -33.33 17.88
N ALA A 155 17.03 -32.53 17.17
CA ALA A 155 16.66 -31.20 16.71
C ALA A 155 16.64 -31.16 15.19
N GLY A 156 15.62 -30.54 14.60
CA GLY A 156 15.50 -30.38 13.16
C GLY A 156 14.79 -29.07 12.80
N TYR A 157 15.43 -28.29 11.94
CA TYR A 157 14.81 -27.08 11.38
C TYR A 157 13.68 -27.42 10.41
N ASP A 158 12.77 -26.47 10.16
CA ASP A 158 11.77 -26.58 9.10
C ASP A 158 12.46 -26.51 7.73
N ALA A 159 12.61 -27.67 7.09
CA ALA A 159 13.32 -27.79 5.82
C ALA A 159 12.64 -27.04 4.68
N THR A 160 11.29 -26.98 4.68
CA THR A 160 10.52 -26.26 3.67
C THR A 160 10.76 -24.76 3.79
N ARG A 161 10.61 -24.21 5.00
CA ARG A 161 10.89 -22.80 5.27
C ARG A 161 12.35 -22.44 4.96
N ARG A 162 13.31 -23.26 5.42
CA ARG A 162 14.75 -23.06 5.18
C ARG A 162 15.09 -23.07 3.70
N LYS A 163 14.42 -23.89 2.87
CA LYS A 163 14.61 -23.94 1.43
C LYS A 163 14.25 -22.61 0.78
N GLU A 164 13.11 -22.01 1.15
CA GLU A 164 12.72 -20.70 0.62
C GLU A 164 13.68 -19.60 1.10
N ILE A 165 14.08 -19.60 2.37
CA ILE A 165 15.09 -18.65 2.90
C ILE A 165 16.40 -18.75 2.13
N ARG A 166 16.91 -19.97 1.87
CA ARG A 166 18.14 -20.21 1.06
C ARG A 166 18.00 -19.66 -0.35
N ALA A 167 16.83 -19.84 -0.97
CA ALA A 167 16.56 -19.33 -2.31
C ALA A 167 16.58 -17.79 -2.30
N HIS A 168 15.87 -17.14 -1.38
CA HIS A 168 15.87 -15.70 -1.24
C HIS A 168 17.25 -15.13 -0.91
N HIS A 169 18.01 -15.78 -0.02
CA HIS A 169 19.36 -15.32 0.33
C HIS A 169 20.32 -15.41 -0.87
N SER A 170 20.28 -16.52 -1.61
CA SER A 170 21.09 -16.67 -2.82
C SER A 170 20.64 -15.69 -3.91
N ALA A 171 19.33 -15.43 -4.05
CA ALA A 171 18.80 -14.42 -4.96
C ALA A 171 19.27 -13.00 -4.61
N THR A 172 19.44 -12.70 -3.32
CA THR A 172 19.99 -11.40 -2.86
C THR A 172 21.39 -11.17 -3.45
N HIS A 173 22.27 -12.17 -3.41
CA HIS A 173 23.60 -12.07 -3.99
C HIS A 173 23.59 -11.91 -5.52
N LEU A 174 22.68 -12.62 -6.21
CA LEU A 174 22.53 -12.46 -7.66
C LEU A 174 22.03 -11.07 -8.03
N LEU A 175 21.05 -10.55 -7.30
CA LEU A 175 20.54 -9.19 -7.48
C LEU A 175 21.59 -8.13 -7.14
N HIS A 176 22.37 -8.30 -6.06
CA HIS A 176 23.47 -7.41 -5.71
C HIS A 176 24.48 -7.33 -6.86
N GLY A 177 24.91 -8.49 -7.38
CA GLY A 177 25.80 -8.53 -8.52
C GLY A 177 25.22 -7.87 -9.78
N ALA A 178 23.93 -8.11 -10.08
CA ALA A 178 23.25 -7.49 -11.21
C ALA A 178 23.11 -5.96 -11.06
N LEU A 179 22.75 -5.49 -9.86
CA LEU A 179 22.69 -4.05 -9.57
C LEU A 179 24.06 -3.38 -9.77
N ARG A 180 25.14 -3.99 -9.33
CA ARG A 180 26.51 -3.48 -9.54
C ARG A 180 26.90 -3.42 -11.01
N ASP A 181 26.63 -4.50 -11.76
CA ASP A 181 26.98 -4.57 -13.18
C ASP A 181 26.22 -3.53 -14.01
N ILE A 182 25.00 -3.14 -13.60
CA ILE A 182 24.12 -2.25 -14.37
C ILE A 182 24.16 -0.80 -13.86
N LEU A 183 24.19 -0.59 -12.55
CA LEU A 183 24.16 0.75 -11.94
C LEU A 183 25.57 1.26 -11.58
N GLY A 184 26.54 0.37 -11.42
CA GLY A 184 27.94 0.69 -11.18
C GLY A 184 28.48 0.19 -9.82
N ASP A 185 29.81 0.20 -9.70
CA ASP A 185 30.56 -0.33 -8.56
C ASP A 185 30.33 0.38 -7.22
N HIS A 186 29.71 1.56 -7.24
CA HIS A 186 29.33 2.31 -6.03
C HIS A 186 28.15 1.65 -5.29
N VAL A 187 27.42 0.73 -5.93
CA VAL A 187 26.35 -0.03 -5.28
C VAL A 187 26.96 -0.93 -4.21
N LYS A 188 26.60 -0.68 -2.96
CA LYS A 188 27.02 -1.45 -1.78
C LYS A 188 25.80 -1.71 -0.92
N GLN A 189 25.80 -2.83 -0.22
CA GLN A 189 24.76 -3.14 0.75
C GLN A 189 24.73 -2.12 1.89
N ALA A 190 23.55 -1.55 2.15
CA ALA A 190 23.27 -0.69 3.29
C ALA A 190 22.42 -1.42 4.34
N GLY A 191 21.65 -2.42 3.92
CA GLY A 191 20.83 -3.28 4.77
C GLY A 191 20.31 -4.48 3.98
N SER A 192 19.83 -5.49 4.69
CA SER A 192 19.22 -6.69 4.08
C SER A 192 18.19 -7.30 5.02
N LEU A 193 17.15 -7.89 4.46
CA LEU A 193 16.23 -8.80 5.14
C LEU A 193 15.96 -9.96 4.20
N VAL A 194 16.05 -11.17 4.73
CA VAL A 194 15.77 -12.39 3.99
C VAL A 194 14.93 -13.30 4.85
N ASP A 195 13.72 -13.60 4.42
CA ASP A 195 12.83 -14.56 5.04
C ASP A 195 12.31 -15.60 4.04
N ASP A 196 11.34 -16.41 4.45
CA ASP A 196 10.74 -17.45 3.60
C ASP A 196 9.74 -16.92 2.58
N THR A 197 9.37 -15.64 2.64
CA THR A 197 8.38 -15.02 1.77
C THR A 197 8.98 -14.09 0.74
N HIS A 198 10.04 -13.37 1.10
CA HIS A 198 10.68 -12.38 0.25
C HIS A 198 12.12 -12.06 0.67
N LEU A 199 12.78 -11.30 -0.18
CA LEU A 199 14.03 -10.63 0.15
C LEU A 199 13.88 -9.12 0.01
N ARG A 200 14.61 -8.40 0.85
CA ARG A 200 14.75 -6.95 0.81
C ARG A 200 16.22 -6.59 0.84
N PHE A 201 16.66 -5.79 -0.12
CA PHE A 201 18.04 -5.37 -0.22
C PHE A 201 18.13 -3.85 -0.34
N ASP A 202 18.69 -3.21 0.68
CA ASP A 202 18.93 -1.79 0.73
C ASP A 202 20.35 -1.51 0.21
N TYR A 203 20.48 -0.61 -0.76
CA TYR A 203 21.75 -0.38 -1.45
C TYR A 203 22.03 1.12 -1.68
N SER A 204 23.32 1.47 -1.75
CA SER A 204 23.74 2.83 -2.03
C SER A 204 23.53 3.17 -3.50
N HIS A 205 22.65 4.16 -3.78
CA HIS A 205 22.46 4.74 -5.12
C HIS A 205 21.75 6.09 -5.00
N PHE A 206 22.14 7.07 -5.84
CA PHE A 206 21.70 8.46 -5.68
C PHE A 206 20.40 8.76 -6.42
N GLU A 207 20.12 8.05 -7.51
CA GLU A 207 18.98 8.27 -8.39
C GLU A 207 18.03 7.07 -8.39
N ALA A 208 16.76 7.31 -8.75
CA ALA A 208 15.82 6.22 -8.94
C ALA A 208 16.20 5.42 -10.22
N PRO A 209 16.45 4.12 -10.13
CA PRO A 209 16.63 3.30 -11.33
C PRO A 209 15.40 3.42 -12.23
N THR A 210 15.61 3.55 -13.52
CA THR A 210 14.52 3.53 -14.49
C THR A 210 13.88 2.14 -14.57
N ALA A 211 12.63 2.07 -15.00
CA ALA A 211 11.95 0.79 -15.23
C ALA A 211 12.74 -0.12 -16.19
N ALA A 212 13.45 0.46 -17.18
CA ALA A 212 14.30 -0.28 -18.09
C ALA A 212 15.52 -0.89 -17.37
N GLN A 213 16.18 -0.13 -16.50
CA GLN A 213 17.31 -0.63 -15.70
C GLN A 213 16.87 -1.75 -14.75
N LEU A 214 15.72 -1.58 -14.06
CA LEU A 214 15.17 -2.63 -13.18
C LEU A 214 14.84 -3.92 -13.94
N ARG A 215 14.33 -3.81 -15.18
CA ARG A 215 14.12 -4.97 -16.04
C ARG A 215 15.43 -5.67 -16.39
N ILE A 216 16.48 -4.91 -16.72
CA ILE A 216 17.80 -5.48 -17.04
C ILE A 216 18.42 -6.15 -15.81
N VAL A 217 18.27 -5.55 -14.60
CA VAL A 217 18.69 -6.16 -13.33
C VAL A 217 17.98 -7.51 -13.09
N GLU A 218 16.67 -7.54 -13.27
CA GLU A 218 15.85 -8.75 -13.12
C GLU A 218 16.24 -9.81 -14.17
N ASP A 219 16.45 -9.41 -15.43
CA ASP A 219 16.89 -10.30 -16.53
C ASP A 219 18.28 -10.89 -16.24
N ASP A 220 19.22 -10.09 -15.77
CA ASP A 220 20.58 -10.55 -15.45
C ASP A 220 20.57 -11.51 -14.25
N ALA A 221 19.83 -11.20 -13.19
CA ALA A 221 19.65 -12.10 -12.05
C ALA A 221 19.08 -13.46 -12.50
N ASN A 222 18.04 -13.45 -13.35
CA ASN A 222 17.45 -14.69 -13.88
C ASN A 222 18.36 -15.41 -14.90
N ALA A 223 19.19 -14.69 -15.64
CA ALA A 223 20.22 -15.31 -16.48
C ALA A 223 21.24 -16.08 -15.64
N ARG A 224 21.64 -15.55 -14.49
CA ARG A 224 22.53 -16.24 -13.53
C ARG A 224 21.83 -17.44 -12.86
N VAL A 225 20.52 -17.35 -12.56
CA VAL A 225 19.71 -18.51 -12.14
C VAL A 225 19.75 -19.60 -13.22
N LYS A 226 19.47 -19.24 -14.47
CA LYS A 226 19.44 -20.17 -15.61
C LYS A 226 20.80 -20.79 -15.91
N ALA A 227 21.90 -20.08 -15.62
CA ALA A 227 23.26 -20.59 -15.79
C ALA A 227 23.59 -21.72 -14.81
N ASP A 228 22.79 -21.91 -13.79
CA ASP A 228 22.87 -23.00 -12.80
C ASP A 228 24.28 -23.16 -12.20
N TYR A 229 24.87 -22.04 -11.75
CA TYR A 229 26.18 -22.06 -11.11
C TYR A 229 26.14 -22.84 -9.79
N PRO A 230 27.21 -23.64 -9.49
CA PRO A 230 27.37 -24.18 -8.14
C PRO A 230 27.57 -23.03 -7.14
N VAL A 231 26.98 -23.17 -5.95
CA VAL A 231 27.22 -22.27 -4.81
C VAL A 231 28.34 -22.86 -3.98
N VAL A 232 29.52 -22.29 -4.10
CA VAL A 232 30.72 -22.78 -3.42
C VAL A 232 30.95 -21.95 -2.17
N THR A 233 31.15 -22.64 -1.02
CA THR A 233 31.45 -22.02 0.24
C THR A 233 32.82 -22.42 0.72
N GLU A 234 33.65 -21.45 1.09
CA GLU A 234 34.98 -21.65 1.61
C GLU A 234 35.14 -20.90 2.95
N VAL A 235 35.86 -21.50 3.87
CA VAL A 235 36.25 -20.83 5.13
C VAL A 235 37.75 -20.53 5.01
N LEU A 236 38.09 -19.25 4.92
CA LEU A 236 39.41 -18.79 4.54
C LEU A 236 39.95 -17.77 5.57
N PRO A 237 41.27 -17.64 5.71
CA PRO A 237 41.86 -16.48 6.37
C PRO A 237 41.39 -15.18 5.71
N PHE A 238 41.15 -14.15 6.52
CA PHE A 238 40.60 -12.87 6.04
C PHE A 238 41.41 -12.27 4.88
N GLU A 239 42.74 -12.24 4.98
CA GLU A 239 43.59 -11.68 3.93
C GLU A 239 43.54 -12.50 2.63
N GLU A 240 43.41 -13.82 2.72
CA GLU A 240 43.24 -14.68 1.54
C GLU A 240 41.89 -14.40 0.85
N ALA A 241 40.81 -14.31 1.63
CA ALA A 241 39.48 -13.98 1.11
C ALA A 241 39.48 -12.60 0.41
N ARG A 242 40.18 -11.62 0.96
CA ARG A 242 40.33 -10.30 0.38
C ARG A 242 41.07 -10.34 -0.97
N THR A 243 42.12 -11.12 -1.08
CA THR A 243 42.86 -11.28 -2.36
C THR A 243 42.07 -11.98 -3.45
N LYS A 244 41.06 -12.78 -3.11
CA LYS A 244 40.09 -13.36 -4.06
C LYS A 244 39.08 -12.32 -4.58
N GLY A 245 39.14 -11.07 -4.13
CA GLY A 245 38.20 -10.04 -4.54
C GLY A 245 36.80 -10.17 -3.91
N ALA A 246 36.67 -10.90 -2.80
CA ALA A 246 35.41 -11.07 -2.12
C ALA A 246 34.89 -9.73 -1.57
N MET A 247 33.63 -9.41 -1.87
CA MET A 247 32.98 -8.21 -1.39
C MET A 247 32.69 -8.31 0.11
N MET A 248 32.97 -7.23 0.83
CA MET A 248 32.74 -7.08 2.27
C MET A 248 31.58 -6.13 2.51
N LEU A 249 30.79 -6.40 3.52
CA LEU A 249 29.76 -5.48 4.00
C LEU A 249 30.41 -4.29 4.71
N PHE A 250 29.94 -3.09 4.42
CA PHE A 250 30.48 -1.88 5.01
C PHE A 250 30.13 -1.79 6.51
N GLY A 251 31.14 -1.57 7.36
CA GLY A 251 30.96 -1.38 8.80
C GLY A 251 30.92 -2.65 9.64
N GLU A 252 30.95 -3.85 9.07
CA GLU A 252 31.09 -5.10 9.81
C GLU A 252 32.54 -5.36 10.23
N LYS A 253 32.69 -5.92 11.45
CA LYS A 253 33.98 -6.39 11.95
C LYS A 253 34.10 -7.88 11.66
N TYR A 254 35.08 -8.24 10.86
CA TYR A 254 35.37 -9.62 10.53
C TYR A 254 36.46 -10.18 11.45
N GLY A 255 36.36 -11.47 11.79
CA GLY A 255 37.42 -12.17 12.50
C GLY A 255 38.59 -12.54 11.58
N ASP A 256 39.58 -13.24 12.13
CA ASP A 256 40.76 -13.69 11.39
C ASP A 256 40.40 -14.73 10.29
N VAL A 257 39.27 -15.39 10.42
CA VAL A 257 38.73 -16.39 9.51
C VAL A 257 37.32 -16.00 9.10
N VAL A 258 37.03 -16.04 7.81
CA VAL A 258 35.77 -15.62 7.22
C VAL A 258 35.20 -16.69 6.30
N ARG A 259 33.87 -16.70 6.19
CA ARG A 259 33.17 -17.53 5.23
C ARG A 259 32.90 -16.74 3.95
N VAL A 260 33.37 -17.30 2.82
CA VAL A 260 33.22 -16.74 1.48
C VAL A 260 32.26 -17.60 0.68
N VAL A 261 31.29 -16.97 0.04
CA VAL A 261 30.31 -17.63 -0.83
C VAL A 261 30.54 -17.15 -2.25
N THR A 262 30.69 -18.11 -3.17
CA THR A 262 30.91 -17.86 -4.61
C THR A 262 29.73 -18.41 -5.42
N MET A 263 29.13 -17.56 -6.25
CA MET A 263 28.06 -17.88 -7.20
C MET A 263 28.38 -17.29 -8.58
N GLY A 264 29.03 -18.07 -9.43
CA GLY A 264 29.54 -17.56 -10.70
C GLY A 264 30.57 -16.44 -10.49
N LYS A 265 30.23 -15.21 -10.90
CA LYS A 265 31.09 -14.03 -10.70
C LYS A 265 30.91 -13.33 -9.35
N SER A 266 29.82 -13.58 -8.63
CA SER A 266 29.62 -13.02 -7.30
C SER A 266 30.46 -13.77 -6.28
N VAL A 267 31.32 -13.05 -5.56
CA VAL A 267 32.16 -13.57 -4.47
C VAL A 267 32.00 -12.63 -3.28
N GLU A 268 31.40 -13.11 -2.21
CA GLU A 268 30.99 -12.26 -1.09
C GLU A 268 31.26 -12.90 0.26
N PHE A 269 31.58 -12.10 1.27
CA PHE A 269 31.60 -12.54 2.67
C PHE A 269 30.18 -12.75 3.15
N CYS A 270 29.83 -13.99 3.45
CA CYS A 270 28.47 -14.31 3.90
C CYS A 270 28.42 -15.49 4.85
N GLY A 271 27.81 -15.24 6.04
CA GLY A 271 27.58 -16.28 7.05
C GLY A 271 26.21 -16.98 6.93
N GLY A 272 25.40 -16.62 5.93
CA GLY A 272 24.05 -17.15 5.77
C GLY A 272 23.97 -18.54 5.17
N THR A 273 22.76 -19.05 5.03
CA THR A 273 22.48 -20.34 4.36
C THR A 273 22.06 -20.12 2.93
N HIS A 274 22.55 -20.97 2.03
CA HIS A 274 22.35 -20.80 0.58
C HIS A 274 21.84 -22.08 -0.09
N ALA A 275 21.26 -21.94 -1.27
CA ALA A 275 20.98 -23.02 -2.20
C ALA A 275 22.30 -23.73 -2.61
N SER A 276 22.22 -24.96 -3.09
CA SER A 276 23.40 -25.67 -3.58
C SER A 276 23.83 -25.20 -4.96
N ARG A 277 22.86 -24.74 -5.75
CA ARG A 277 23.06 -24.24 -7.13
C ARG A 277 22.10 -23.09 -7.40
N THR A 278 22.50 -22.15 -8.27
CA THR A 278 21.63 -21.01 -8.60
C THR A 278 20.34 -21.40 -9.34
N GLY A 279 20.32 -22.53 -10.04
CA GLY A 279 19.13 -23.06 -10.70
C GLY A 279 17.99 -23.45 -9.74
N GLU A 280 18.31 -23.79 -8.49
CA GLU A 280 17.31 -24.12 -7.46
C GLU A 280 16.42 -22.92 -7.07
N LEU A 281 16.87 -21.69 -7.37
CA LEU A 281 16.11 -20.47 -7.11
C LEU A 281 14.87 -20.33 -7.99
N GLY A 282 14.82 -21.04 -9.12
CA GLY A 282 13.71 -20.98 -10.07
C GLY A 282 13.55 -19.60 -10.72
N LEU A 283 12.55 -18.83 -10.28
CA LEU A 283 12.27 -17.48 -10.77
C LEU A 283 12.66 -16.44 -9.72
N VAL A 284 13.36 -15.38 -10.12
CA VAL A 284 13.53 -14.15 -9.32
C VAL A 284 12.65 -13.06 -9.89
N LEU A 285 11.74 -12.53 -9.09
CA LEU A 285 10.77 -11.52 -9.49
C LEU A 285 10.90 -10.28 -8.60
N VAL A 286 11.29 -9.15 -9.19
CA VAL A 286 11.36 -7.85 -8.47
C VAL A 286 9.96 -7.35 -8.19
N THR A 287 9.58 -7.23 -6.93
CA THR A 287 8.25 -6.80 -6.48
C THR A 287 8.15 -5.32 -6.18
N GLY A 288 9.26 -4.68 -5.79
CA GLY A 288 9.28 -3.25 -5.45
C GLY A 288 10.65 -2.61 -5.62
N GLU A 289 10.65 -1.30 -5.77
CA GLU A 289 11.84 -0.45 -5.67
C GLU A 289 11.42 0.93 -5.14
N GLU A 290 12.13 1.43 -4.11
CA GLU A 290 11.80 2.71 -3.46
C GLU A 290 13.03 3.38 -2.84
N ALA A 291 12.89 4.67 -2.50
CA ALA A 291 13.87 5.39 -1.72
C ALA A 291 13.62 5.18 -0.21
N VAL A 292 14.66 4.81 0.54
CA VAL A 292 14.58 4.62 2.00
C VAL A 292 15.18 5.82 2.73
N ALA A 293 16.32 6.32 2.25
CA ALA A 293 17.02 7.47 2.81
C ALA A 293 17.79 8.19 1.70
N SER A 294 18.39 9.34 2.02
CA SER A 294 19.25 10.05 1.07
C SER A 294 20.42 9.15 0.66
N GLY A 295 20.51 8.86 -0.64
CA GLY A 295 21.55 8.00 -1.21
C GLY A 295 21.38 6.50 -0.92
N VAL A 296 20.26 6.07 -0.35
CA VAL A 296 19.94 4.66 -0.09
C VAL A 296 18.61 4.30 -0.73
N ARG A 297 18.63 3.27 -1.54
CA ARG A 297 17.47 2.71 -2.20
C ARG A 297 17.22 1.28 -1.74
N ARG A 298 16.00 0.82 -1.88
CA ARG A 298 15.53 -0.53 -1.52
C ARG A 298 14.98 -1.22 -2.75
N ILE A 299 15.43 -2.45 -2.98
CA ILE A 299 14.78 -3.37 -3.90
C ILE A 299 14.18 -4.53 -3.10
N GLU A 300 12.94 -4.88 -3.44
CA GLU A 300 12.26 -6.04 -2.91
C GLU A 300 12.05 -7.06 -4.03
N ALA A 301 12.25 -8.33 -3.71
CA ALA A 301 12.05 -9.40 -4.67
C ALA A 301 11.61 -10.69 -3.99
N GLU A 302 11.05 -11.57 -4.79
CA GLU A 302 10.70 -12.93 -4.43
C GLU A 302 11.45 -13.92 -5.32
N SER A 303 11.67 -15.14 -4.81
CA SER A 303 12.23 -16.24 -5.61
C SER A 303 11.46 -17.53 -5.41
N GLY A 304 11.68 -18.50 -6.28
CA GLY A 304 11.15 -19.85 -6.14
C GLY A 304 9.63 -19.91 -6.05
N ALA A 305 9.13 -20.58 -5.02
CA ALA A 305 7.70 -20.79 -4.82
C ALA A 305 6.95 -19.49 -4.55
N ALA A 306 7.56 -18.53 -3.84
CA ALA A 306 6.95 -17.23 -3.55
C ALA A 306 6.69 -16.44 -4.85
N ALA A 307 7.68 -16.34 -5.74
CA ALA A 307 7.53 -15.67 -7.03
C ALA A 307 6.43 -16.28 -7.90
N LEU A 308 6.33 -17.62 -7.93
CA LEU A 308 5.26 -18.33 -8.64
C LEU A 308 3.90 -18.09 -8.01
N ALA A 309 3.81 -18.07 -6.69
CA ALA A 309 2.56 -17.79 -5.96
C ALA A 309 2.07 -16.36 -6.25
N THR A 310 2.98 -15.38 -6.28
CA THR A 310 2.66 -13.99 -6.65
C THR A 310 2.17 -13.88 -8.08
N ALA A 311 2.81 -14.54 -9.04
CA ALA A 311 2.33 -14.59 -10.42
C ALA A 311 0.93 -15.20 -10.53
N ALA A 312 0.69 -16.34 -9.87
CA ALA A 312 -0.61 -17.00 -9.84
C ALA A 312 -1.70 -16.16 -9.15
N LYS A 313 -1.37 -15.48 -8.06
CA LYS A 313 -2.28 -14.55 -7.36
C LYS A 313 -2.65 -13.39 -8.27
N THR A 314 -1.66 -12.79 -8.93
CA THR A 314 -1.86 -11.68 -9.87
C THR A 314 -2.73 -12.09 -11.05
N HIS A 315 -2.51 -13.27 -11.60
CA HIS A 315 -3.38 -13.82 -12.65
C HIS A 315 -4.84 -13.94 -12.19
N ARG A 316 -5.09 -14.50 -11.00
CA ARG A 316 -6.47 -14.59 -10.47
C ARG A 316 -7.12 -13.21 -10.30
N ARG A 317 -6.38 -12.22 -9.83
CA ARG A 317 -6.86 -10.83 -9.70
C ARG A 317 -7.22 -10.24 -11.06
N LEU A 318 -6.40 -10.45 -12.09
CA LEU A 318 -6.66 -9.98 -13.44
C LEU A 318 -7.89 -10.67 -14.07
N VAL A 319 -8.07 -11.99 -13.82
CA VAL A 319 -9.29 -12.71 -14.24
C VAL A 319 -10.53 -12.08 -13.60
N THR A 320 -10.49 -11.83 -12.29
CA THR A 320 -11.60 -11.17 -11.58
C THR A 320 -11.87 -9.76 -12.11
N ALA A 321 -10.82 -8.99 -12.39
CA ALA A 321 -10.97 -7.66 -12.99
C ALA A 321 -11.63 -7.72 -14.37
N ALA A 322 -11.23 -8.69 -15.22
CA ALA A 322 -11.85 -8.90 -16.54
C ALA A 322 -13.32 -9.28 -16.42
N ASP A 323 -13.68 -10.16 -15.48
CA ASP A 323 -15.07 -10.54 -15.23
C ASP A 323 -15.92 -9.35 -14.78
N ILE A 324 -15.42 -8.51 -13.87
CA ILE A 324 -16.10 -7.30 -13.42
C ILE A 324 -16.32 -6.34 -14.59
N LEU A 325 -15.29 -6.06 -15.39
CA LEU A 325 -15.36 -5.19 -16.56
C LEU A 325 -16.29 -5.75 -17.64
N GLY A 326 -16.38 -7.07 -17.78
CA GLY A 326 -17.32 -7.77 -18.65
C GLY A 326 -18.75 -7.81 -18.13
N GLY A 327 -19.07 -7.12 -17.05
CA GLY A 327 -20.43 -7.01 -16.49
C GLY A 327 -20.79 -8.09 -15.47
N ARG A 328 -19.86 -8.94 -15.06
CA ARG A 328 -20.06 -9.96 -14.01
C ARG A 328 -19.66 -9.45 -12.63
N VAL A 329 -20.23 -8.31 -12.24
CA VAL A 329 -19.89 -7.68 -10.95
C VAL A 329 -20.49 -8.52 -9.82
N PRO A 330 -19.68 -9.09 -8.91
CA PRO A 330 -20.19 -9.83 -7.78
C PRO A 330 -21.01 -8.92 -6.85
N ALA A 331 -22.04 -9.47 -6.21
CA ALA A 331 -22.94 -8.74 -5.30
C ALA A 331 -22.16 -8.15 -4.10
N LYS A 332 -21.11 -8.85 -3.66
CA LYS A 332 -20.09 -8.33 -2.71
C LYS A 332 -18.76 -8.38 -3.42
N ALA A 333 -18.17 -7.20 -3.67
CA ALA A 333 -16.76 -7.12 -4.03
C ALA A 333 -15.94 -7.53 -2.80
N ASP A 334 -14.84 -8.28 -3.02
CA ASP A 334 -13.94 -8.69 -1.96
C ASP A 334 -13.35 -7.44 -1.29
N GLU A 335 -13.71 -7.19 -0.02
CA GLU A 335 -13.30 -6.00 0.72
C GLU A 335 -11.77 -5.98 0.93
N ASP A 336 -11.13 -7.12 0.83
CA ASP A 336 -9.69 -7.29 0.96
C ASP A 336 -8.88 -6.85 -0.28
N GLU A 337 -9.56 -6.52 -1.39
CA GLU A 337 -8.92 -6.10 -2.64
C GLU A 337 -9.41 -4.72 -3.11
N PRO A 338 -8.82 -3.62 -2.59
CA PRO A 338 -9.27 -2.26 -2.87
C PRO A 338 -9.36 -1.91 -4.36
N ILE A 339 -8.47 -2.47 -5.19
CA ILE A 339 -8.45 -2.23 -6.63
C ILE A 339 -9.64 -2.87 -7.33
N LEU A 340 -9.99 -4.12 -6.97
CA LEU A 340 -11.17 -4.79 -7.52
C LEU A 340 -12.45 -4.07 -7.11
N LEU A 341 -12.51 -3.56 -5.88
CA LEU A 341 -13.60 -2.72 -5.41
C LEU A 341 -13.70 -1.41 -6.21
N ALA A 342 -12.57 -0.75 -6.50
CA ALA A 342 -12.55 0.47 -7.32
C ALA A 342 -13.05 0.19 -8.75
N ILE A 343 -12.63 -0.90 -9.38
CA ILE A 343 -13.09 -1.33 -10.70
C ILE A 343 -14.60 -1.60 -10.66
N ALA A 344 -15.09 -2.34 -9.67
CA ALA A 344 -16.52 -2.62 -9.52
C ALA A 344 -17.37 -1.36 -9.34
N LYS A 345 -16.88 -0.39 -8.56
CA LYS A 345 -17.52 0.92 -8.40
C LYS A 345 -17.56 1.71 -9.71
N ALA A 346 -16.47 1.72 -10.48
CA ALA A 346 -16.41 2.40 -11.77
C ALA A 346 -17.41 1.81 -12.77
N VAL A 347 -17.52 0.47 -12.84
CA VAL A 347 -18.48 -0.23 -13.69
C VAL A 347 -19.91 0.12 -13.31
N ARG A 348 -20.26 0.06 -12.02
CA ARG A 348 -21.60 0.41 -11.52
C ARG A 348 -21.93 1.85 -11.83
N SER A 349 -21.02 2.79 -11.53
CA SER A 349 -21.22 4.21 -11.79
C SER A 349 -21.45 4.48 -13.29
N ALA A 350 -20.64 3.88 -14.16
CA ALA A 350 -20.81 4.03 -15.60
C ALA A 350 -22.18 3.52 -16.09
N THR A 351 -22.61 2.36 -15.54
CA THR A 351 -23.90 1.71 -15.89
C THR A 351 -25.09 2.53 -15.38
N ASP A 352 -25.04 2.97 -14.13
CA ASP A 352 -26.12 3.74 -13.51
C ASP A 352 -26.27 5.11 -14.18
N LEU A 353 -25.17 5.83 -14.42
CA LEU A 353 -25.21 7.12 -15.13
C LEU A 353 -25.69 6.98 -16.58
N ALA A 354 -25.34 5.90 -17.27
CA ALA A 354 -25.84 5.65 -18.62
C ALA A 354 -27.36 5.47 -18.60
N ARG A 355 -27.91 4.70 -17.66
CA ARG A 355 -29.35 4.51 -17.48
C ARG A 355 -30.06 5.83 -17.13
N ASP A 356 -29.46 6.65 -16.27
CA ASP A 356 -30.03 7.93 -15.87
C ASP A 356 -30.06 8.93 -17.04
N VAL A 357 -29.03 8.94 -17.91
CA VAL A 357 -29.01 9.75 -19.15
C VAL A 357 -30.14 9.32 -20.09
N GLU A 358 -30.38 8.01 -20.27
CA GLU A 358 -31.49 7.50 -21.07
C GLU A 358 -32.84 7.88 -20.48
N ALA A 359 -33.03 7.73 -19.16
CA ALA A 359 -34.25 8.14 -18.47
C ALA A 359 -34.53 9.64 -18.61
N ALA A 360 -33.49 10.47 -18.73
CA ALA A 360 -33.58 11.90 -19.01
C ALA A 360 -33.77 12.23 -20.50
N GLY A 361 -33.94 11.22 -21.37
CA GLY A 361 -34.18 11.39 -22.83
C GLY A 361 -32.90 11.66 -23.65
N GLY A 362 -31.72 11.40 -23.09
CA GLY A 362 -30.44 11.56 -23.78
C GLY A 362 -29.84 10.24 -24.30
N ALA A 363 -28.80 10.36 -25.13
CA ALA A 363 -28.02 9.24 -25.62
C ALA A 363 -26.78 9.07 -24.73
N PRO A 364 -26.64 7.96 -23.96
CA PRO A 364 -25.49 7.75 -23.09
C PRO A 364 -24.23 7.37 -23.87
N VAL A 365 -23.06 7.64 -23.26
CA VAL A 365 -21.80 7.05 -23.71
C VAL A 365 -21.80 5.60 -23.23
N ARG A 366 -21.75 4.66 -24.17
CA ARG A 366 -21.62 3.22 -23.89
C ARG A 366 -20.26 2.74 -24.31
N ILE A 367 -19.72 1.75 -23.58
CA ILE A 367 -18.44 1.12 -23.89
C ILE A 367 -18.71 -0.30 -24.34
N ASP A 368 -18.05 -0.70 -25.40
CA ASP A 368 -18.02 -2.09 -25.83
C ASP A 368 -17.03 -2.86 -24.95
N THR A 369 -17.54 -3.68 -24.04
CA THR A 369 -16.74 -4.56 -23.18
C THR A 369 -16.57 -5.97 -23.75
N SER A 370 -17.08 -6.24 -24.93
CA SER A 370 -17.04 -7.57 -25.57
C SER A 370 -15.61 -8.04 -25.89
N ALA A 371 -14.68 -7.07 -26.05
CA ALA A 371 -13.26 -7.33 -26.29
C ALA A 371 -12.47 -7.63 -25.00
N VAL A 372 -13.05 -7.39 -23.81
CA VAL A 372 -12.37 -7.66 -22.53
C VAL A 372 -12.25 -9.15 -22.30
N ARG A 373 -11.03 -9.62 -22.17
CA ARG A 373 -10.73 -11.04 -21.94
C ARG A 373 -9.82 -11.19 -20.74
N ALA A 374 -10.04 -12.27 -19.98
CA ALA A 374 -9.11 -12.67 -18.95
C ALA A 374 -7.76 -13.07 -19.59
N PRO A 375 -6.63 -12.65 -19.05
CA PRO A 375 -5.33 -13.13 -19.52
C PRO A 375 -5.27 -14.64 -19.32
N ALA A 376 -4.83 -15.37 -20.36
CA ALA A 376 -4.64 -16.81 -20.26
C ALA A 376 -3.42 -17.11 -19.39
N LEU A 377 -3.55 -18.06 -18.45
CA LEU A 377 -2.39 -18.59 -17.76
C LEU A 377 -1.65 -19.53 -18.73
N PRO A 378 -0.39 -19.25 -19.06
CA PRO A 378 0.39 -20.14 -19.91
C PRO A 378 0.59 -21.51 -19.21
N LYS A 379 0.86 -22.56 -19.99
CA LYS A 379 1.11 -23.90 -19.43
C LYS A 379 2.31 -23.93 -18.49
N THR A 380 3.29 -23.06 -18.73
CA THR A 380 4.46 -22.84 -17.88
C THR A 380 4.60 -21.34 -17.64
N ILE A 381 4.73 -20.93 -16.37
CA ILE A 381 4.99 -19.54 -16.04
C ILE A 381 6.50 -19.34 -16.07
N GLY A 382 6.97 -18.60 -17.08
CA GLY A 382 8.34 -18.10 -17.15
C GLY A 382 8.46 -16.67 -16.63
N LEU A 383 9.68 -16.11 -16.72
CA LEU A 383 9.94 -14.73 -16.28
C LEU A 383 9.10 -13.69 -17.06
N ALA A 384 8.97 -13.84 -18.38
CA ALA A 384 8.23 -12.90 -19.21
C ALA A 384 6.76 -12.85 -18.80
N GLU A 385 6.11 -14.01 -18.65
CA GLU A 385 4.71 -14.12 -18.28
C GLU A 385 4.46 -13.60 -16.86
N ALA A 386 5.30 -13.91 -15.89
CA ALA A 386 5.19 -13.41 -14.53
C ALA A 386 5.34 -11.88 -14.48
N ARG A 387 6.26 -11.33 -15.27
CA ARG A 387 6.50 -9.89 -15.42
C ARG A 387 5.29 -9.21 -16.05
N ASP A 388 4.77 -9.73 -17.15
CA ASP A 388 3.61 -9.14 -17.86
C ASP A 388 2.38 -9.09 -16.96
N LEU A 389 2.07 -10.17 -16.22
CA LEU A 389 0.98 -10.18 -15.23
C LEU A 389 1.18 -9.13 -14.15
N ARG A 390 2.39 -9.04 -13.58
CA ARG A 390 2.75 -8.04 -12.57
C ARG A 390 2.61 -6.62 -13.09
N ASP A 391 3.16 -6.34 -14.28
CA ASP A 391 3.18 -5.00 -14.85
C ASP A 391 1.76 -4.55 -15.24
N LEU A 392 0.93 -5.45 -15.76
CA LEU A 392 -0.49 -5.17 -16.01
C LEU A 392 -1.26 -4.87 -14.72
N TRP A 393 -1.03 -5.65 -13.65
CA TRP A 393 -1.64 -5.38 -12.36
C TRP A 393 -1.21 -4.02 -11.77
N ARG A 394 0.08 -3.70 -11.82
CA ARG A 394 0.61 -2.39 -11.40
C ARG A 394 -0.03 -1.24 -12.19
N ALA A 395 -0.21 -1.42 -13.49
CA ALA A 395 -0.88 -0.43 -14.33
C ALA A 395 -2.34 -0.22 -13.93
N LEU A 396 -3.09 -1.27 -13.60
CA LEU A 396 -4.45 -1.13 -13.05
C LEU A 396 -4.47 -0.36 -11.73
N VAL A 397 -3.51 -0.61 -10.84
CA VAL A 397 -3.35 0.16 -9.59
C VAL A 397 -3.07 1.63 -9.89
N GLN A 398 -2.17 1.93 -10.82
CA GLN A 398 -1.87 3.30 -11.24
C GLN A 398 -3.09 3.99 -11.84
N LEU A 399 -3.84 3.33 -12.73
CA LEU A 399 -5.06 3.87 -13.31
C LEU A 399 -6.13 4.17 -12.26
N ALA A 400 -6.29 3.31 -11.26
CA ALA A 400 -7.23 3.52 -10.15
C ALA A 400 -6.87 4.74 -9.29
N ASN A 401 -5.58 5.06 -9.17
CA ASN A 401 -5.06 6.16 -8.38
C ASN A 401 -4.78 7.44 -9.20
N ALA A 402 -4.75 7.34 -10.54
CA ALA A 402 -4.40 8.45 -11.42
C ALA A 402 -5.49 9.53 -11.43
N ARG A 403 -5.04 10.78 -11.36
CA ARG A 403 -5.87 11.93 -11.71
C ARG A 403 -5.89 12.10 -13.24
N ASN A 404 -6.93 12.75 -13.74
CA ASN A 404 -7.28 12.82 -15.19
C ASN A 404 -6.14 13.05 -16.21
N ASN A 405 -4.98 13.58 -15.81
CA ASN A 405 -3.89 13.93 -16.73
C ASN A 405 -2.82 12.85 -16.89
N ASP A 406 -2.80 11.82 -16.03
CA ASP A 406 -1.73 10.80 -16.04
C ASP A 406 -2.14 9.50 -16.73
N THR A 407 -3.41 9.35 -17.07
CA THR A 407 -4.02 8.12 -17.62
C THR A 407 -3.41 7.72 -18.97
N ASP A 408 -3.17 8.68 -19.86
CA ASP A 408 -2.65 8.40 -21.21
C ASP A 408 -1.21 7.87 -21.19
N ALA A 409 -0.38 8.35 -20.26
CA ALA A 409 0.99 7.88 -20.10
C ALA A 409 1.02 6.42 -19.61
N VAL A 410 0.14 6.09 -18.66
CA VAL A 410 -0.01 4.71 -18.14
C VAL A 410 -0.49 3.77 -19.25
N LEU A 411 -1.54 4.16 -19.99
CA LEU A 411 -2.08 3.35 -21.09
C LEU A 411 -1.06 3.09 -22.21
N LYS A 412 -0.24 4.08 -22.56
CA LYS A 412 0.85 3.88 -23.53
C LYS A 412 1.83 2.81 -23.10
N ASN A 413 2.22 2.80 -21.81
CA ASN A 413 3.22 1.88 -21.28
C ASN A 413 2.73 0.43 -21.23
N ILE A 414 1.41 0.20 -21.14
CA ILE A 414 0.82 -1.14 -21.01
C ILE A 414 0.21 -1.70 -22.30
N ALA A 415 0.12 -0.89 -23.35
CA ALA A 415 -0.51 -1.32 -24.61
C ALA A 415 0.08 -2.59 -25.22
N ALA A 416 1.38 -2.85 -24.93
CA ALA A 416 2.07 -4.06 -25.39
C ALA A 416 1.74 -5.32 -24.59
N ILE A 417 1.28 -5.17 -23.33
CA ILE A 417 1.05 -6.29 -22.39
C ILE A 417 -0.45 -6.52 -22.10
N ASP A 418 -1.30 -5.53 -22.38
CA ASP A 418 -2.75 -5.60 -22.13
C ASP A 418 -3.51 -6.30 -23.27
N SER A 419 -3.10 -7.52 -23.60
CA SER A 419 -3.74 -8.33 -24.66
C SER A 419 -5.22 -8.62 -24.39
N GLY A 420 -5.65 -8.56 -23.12
CA GLY A 420 -7.04 -8.72 -22.69
C GLY A 420 -7.88 -7.44 -22.72
N GLY A 421 -7.26 -6.28 -22.96
CA GLY A 421 -7.94 -4.99 -22.96
C GLY A 421 -8.47 -4.53 -21.59
N ILE A 422 -7.97 -5.10 -20.48
CA ILE A 422 -8.49 -4.88 -19.12
C ILE A 422 -8.23 -3.44 -18.65
N ALA A 423 -6.99 -2.97 -18.79
CA ALA A 423 -6.62 -1.64 -18.34
C ALA A 423 -7.27 -0.55 -19.18
N LYS A 424 -7.32 -0.76 -20.50
CA LYS A 424 -8.03 0.14 -21.42
C LYS A 424 -9.53 0.21 -21.09
N ALA A 425 -10.20 -0.95 -20.91
CA ALA A 425 -11.61 -1.00 -20.56
C ALA A 425 -11.90 -0.28 -19.23
N PHE A 426 -11.05 -0.41 -18.23
CA PHE A 426 -11.19 0.29 -16.95
C PHE A 426 -11.08 1.81 -17.13
N SER A 427 -10.11 2.28 -17.92
CA SER A 427 -9.95 3.69 -18.25
C SER A 427 -11.17 4.23 -19.01
N ASP A 428 -11.60 3.52 -20.05
CA ASP A 428 -12.74 3.91 -20.89
C ASP A 428 -14.04 3.97 -20.05
N MET A 429 -14.26 3.02 -19.15
CA MET A 429 -15.42 3.04 -18.23
C MET A 429 -15.38 4.23 -17.27
N SER A 430 -14.21 4.53 -16.72
CA SER A 430 -14.05 5.69 -15.85
C SER A 430 -14.31 7.00 -16.59
N GLN A 431 -13.88 7.08 -17.85
CA GLN A 431 -14.16 8.24 -18.71
C GLN A 431 -15.65 8.34 -19.08
N ALA A 432 -16.29 7.22 -19.46
CA ALA A 432 -17.71 7.20 -19.78
C ALA A 432 -18.59 7.62 -18.59
N ALA A 433 -18.23 7.21 -17.38
CA ALA A 433 -18.92 7.67 -16.18
C ALA A 433 -18.87 9.21 -16.05
N ARG A 434 -17.69 9.81 -16.24
CA ARG A 434 -17.53 11.27 -16.21
C ARG A 434 -18.33 11.99 -17.32
N ASP A 435 -18.33 11.42 -18.53
CA ASP A 435 -19.01 12.03 -19.67
C ASP A 435 -20.54 11.90 -19.53
N ASN A 436 -21.03 10.77 -19.02
CA ASN A 436 -22.46 10.59 -18.73
C ASN A 436 -22.94 11.50 -17.59
N ASP A 437 -22.14 11.70 -16.55
CA ASP A 437 -22.44 12.64 -15.46
C ASP A 437 -22.61 14.07 -15.98
N LYS A 438 -21.69 14.54 -16.83
CA LYS A 438 -21.79 15.84 -17.51
C LYS A 438 -23.06 15.94 -18.38
N ARG A 439 -23.34 14.92 -19.19
CA ARG A 439 -24.52 14.87 -20.05
C ARG A 439 -25.82 14.91 -19.23
N LEU A 440 -25.88 14.14 -18.15
CA LEU A 440 -27.03 14.13 -17.25
C LEU A 440 -27.28 15.51 -16.64
N ALA A 441 -26.22 16.20 -16.21
CA ALA A 441 -26.32 17.55 -15.69
C ALA A 441 -26.83 18.55 -16.75
N GLU A 442 -26.36 18.44 -18.00
CA GLU A 442 -26.82 19.27 -19.12
C GLU A 442 -28.29 19.03 -19.48
N LEU A 443 -28.72 17.75 -19.53
CA LEU A 443 -30.10 17.36 -19.78
C LEU A 443 -31.04 17.90 -18.69
N LYS A 444 -30.70 17.71 -17.45
CA LYS A 444 -31.46 18.25 -16.30
C LYS A 444 -31.57 19.79 -16.40
N ARG A 445 -30.47 20.48 -16.74
CA ARG A 445 -30.47 21.93 -16.92
C ARG A 445 -31.37 22.38 -18.08
N THR A 446 -31.34 21.66 -19.20
CA THR A 446 -32.18 21.97 -20.36
C THR A 446 -33.65 21.75 -20.06
N GLN A 447 -33.98 20.66 -19.36
CA GLN A 447 -35.33 20.34 -18.91
C GLN A 447 -35.89 21.38 -17.94
N LEU A 448 -35.09 21.86 -17.00
CA LEU A 448 -35.45 22.96 -16.12
C LEU A 448 -35.72 24.26 -16.85
N LYS A 449 -34.91 24.58 -17.88
CA LYS A 449 -35.13 25.79 -18.73
C LYS A 449 -36.40 25.70 -19.56
N SER A 450 -36.76 24.52 -20.07
CA SER A 450 -38.01 24.33 -20.82
C SER A 450 -39.25 24.53 -19.95
N GLN A 451 -39.15 24.18 -18.66
CA GLN A 451 -40.25 24.37 -17.68
C GLN A 451 -40.39 25.82 -17.20
N SER A 452 -39.44 26.70 -17.54
CA SER A 452 -39.45 28.08 -17.05
C SER A 452 -40.68 28.89 -17.51
N GLY A 453 -41.23 28.54 -18.70
CA GLY A 453 -42.48 29.17 -19.22
C GLY A 453 -43.70 28.83 -18.36
N ASP A 454 -43.82 27.57 -17.98
CA ASP A 454 -44.94 27.08 -17.16
C ASP A 454 -44.82 27.62 -15.71
N LEU A 455 -43.60 27.72 -15.18
CA LEU A 455 -43.35 28.31 -13.87
C LEU A 455 -43.73 29.79 -13.82
N LEU A 456 -43.50 30.55 -14.88
CA LEU A 456 -43.88 31.97 -14.96
C LEU A 456 -45.40 32.18 -14.89
N SER A 457 -46.21 31.21 -15.33
CA SER A 457 -47.66 31.25 -15.21
C SER A 457 -48.16 31.17 -13.78
N LEU A 458 -47.33 30.67 -12.85
CA LEU A 458 -47.62 30.59 -11.43
C LEU A 458 -47.35 31.93 -10.67
N ALA A 459 -46.75 32.92 -11.35
CA ALA A 459 -46.44 34.19 -10.75
C ALA A 459 -47.73 34.99 -10.47
N ARG A 460 -47.86 35.52 -9.26
CA ARG A 460 -49.02 36.32 -8.78
C ARG A 460 -48.60 37.79 -8.66
N ASP A 461 -49.54 38.69 -8.87
CA ASP A 461 -49.35 40.10 -8.58
C ASP A 461 -49.77 40.35 -7.11
N ILE A 462 -48.85 40.86 -6.30
CA ILE A 462 -49.05 41.14 -4.88
C ILE A 462 -48.61 42.59 -4.66
N GLY A 463 -49.53 43.47 -4.47
CA GLY A 463 -49.27 44.91 -4.22
C GLY A 463 -48.44 45.58 -5.32
N GLY A 464 -48.66 45.21 -6.58
CA GLY A 464 -47.91 45.71 -7.74
C GLY A 464 -46.53 45.08 -7.96
N VAL A 465 -46.21 44.03 -7.22
CA VAL A 465 -44.99 43.25 -7.36
C VAL A 465 -45.33 41.87 -7.88
N ARG A 466 -44.69 41.43 -8.94
CA ARG A 466 -44.87 40.06 -9.46
C ARG A 466 -44.08 39.06 -8.67
N VAL A 467 -44.75 38.19 -7.89
CA VAL A 467 -44.12 37.19 -7.02
C VAL A 467 -44.30 35.79 -7.61
N LEU A 468 -43.19 35.13 -7.91
CA LEU A 468 -43.14 33.71 -8.24
C LEU A 468 -42.54 32.96 -7.03
N ALA A 469 -43.34 32.14 -6.36
CA ALA A 469 -42.89 31.31 -5.24
C ALA A 469 -43.34 29.88 -5.49
N THR A 470 -42.39 28.96 -5.72
CA THR A 470 -42.72 27.58 -6.07
C THR A 470 -41.54 26.61 -5.79
N SER A 471 -41.89 25.33 -5.66
CA SER A 471 -40.91 24.23 -5.58
C SER A 471 -40.59 23.70 -6.99
N VAL A 472 -39.31 23.39 -7.23
CA VAL A 472 -38.79 22.93 -8.55
C VAL A 472 -38.24 21.48 -8.50
N GLY A 473 -38.63 20.72 -7.48
CA GLY A 473 -38.22 19.32 -7.33
C GLY A 473 -36.76 19.15 -6.92
N ASN A 474 -36.13 18.06 -7.34
CA ASN A 474 -34.76 17.74 -6.99
C ASN A 474 -33.79 18.45 -7.92
N VAL A 475 -33.31 19.61 -7.50
CA VAL A 475 -32.39 20.49 -8.25
C VAL A 475 -31.25 20.89 -7.34
N ASP A 476 -30.02 20.78 -7.82
CA ASP A 476 -28.82 21.21 -7.09
C ASP A 476 -28.75 22.76 -7.00
N ALA A 477 -27.90 23.25 -6.11
CA ALA A 477 -27.74 24.68 -5.85
C ALA A 477 -27.35 25.50 -7.10
N LYS A 478 -26.61 24.89 -8.06
CA LYS A 478 -26.22 25.53 -9.32
C LYS A 478 -27.40 25.62 -10.28
N GLY A 479 -28.12 24.52 -10.45
CA GLY A 479 -29.33 24.48 -11.30
C GLY A 479 -30.41 25.43 -10.78
N LEU A 480 -30.60 25.52 -9.47
CA LEU A 480 -31.53 26.44 -8.83
C LEU A 480 -31.17 27.89 -9.12
N ARG A 481 -29.87 28.25 -9.10
CA ARG A 481 -29.40 29.60 -9.43
C ARG A 481 -29.60 29.93 -10.92
N ASP A 482 -29.20 29.01 -11.79
CA ASP A 482 -29.36 29.20 -13.24
C ASP A 482 -30.84 29.39 -13.62
N LEU A 483 -31.75 28.65 -13.01
CA LEU A 483 -33.20 28.78 -13.21
C LEU A 483 -33.75 30.11 -12.66
N ALA A 484 -33.31 30.49 -11.46
CA ALA A 484 -33.73 31.77 -10.88
C ALA A 484 -33.27 32.99 -11.70
N ASP A 485 -32.06 32.95 -12.22
CA ASP A 485 -31.55 34.01 -13.12
C ASP A 485 -32.33 34.06 -14.43
N ASP A 486 -32.69 32.92 -15.04
CA ASP A 486 -33.53 32.85 -16.22
C ASP A 486 -34.93 33.41 -15.96
N LEU A 487 -35.58 32.97 -14.88
CA LEU A 487 -36.91 33.45 -14.50
C LEU A 487 -36.90 34.94 -14.15
N ARG A 488 -35.91 35.43 -13.41
CA ARG A 488 -35.76 36.84 -13.06
C ARG A 488 -35.62 37.72 -14.31
N SER A 489 -34.91 37.22 -15.33
CA SER A 489 -34.73 37.95 -16.60
C SER A 489 -36.05 38.12 -17.38
N LYS A 490 -37.02 37.24 -17.15
CA LYS A 490 -38.33 37.22 -17.84
C LYS A 490 -39.44 37.95 -17.06
N VAL A 491 -39.17 38.32 -15.81
CA VAL A 491 -40.08 39.10 -14.94
C VAL A 491 -39.63 40.59 -14.95
N PRO A 492 -40.40 41.52 -15.47
CA PRO A 492 -39.99 42.92 -15.57
C PRO A 492 -39.73 43.60 -14.23
N SER A 493 -40.57 43.33 -13.24
CA SER A 493 -40.48 43.83 -11.85
C SER A 493 -41.05 42.78 -10.91
N GLY A 494 -40.18 42.10 -10.11
CA GLY A 494 -40.69 41.03 -9.27
C GLY A 494 -39.66 40.33 -8.41
N ILE A 495 -40.18 39.36 -7.66
CA ILE A 495 -39.44 38.47 -6.76
C ILE A 495 -39.65 37.03 -7.20
N VAL A 496 -38.55 36.30 -7.37
CA VAL A 496 -38.54 34.86 -7.65
C VAL A 496 -38.02 34.14 -6.43
N CYS A 497 -38.83 33.29 -5.83
CA CYS A 497 -38.47 32.41 -4.71
C CYS A 497 -38.60 30.95 -5.16
N LEU A 498 -37.48 30.26 -5.28
CA LEU A 498 -37.44 28.85 -5.63
C LEU A 498 -37.03 28.01 -4.46
N GLY A 499 -37.79 26.93 -4.22
CA GLY A 499 -37.42 25.88 -3.27
C GLY A 499 -37.09 24.59 -4.02
N ALA A 500 -36.09 23.87 -3.58
CA ALA A 500 -35.75 22.54 -4.07
C ALA A 500 -35.50 21.58 -2.89
N GLU A 501 -35.71 20.31 -3.14
CA GLU A 501 -35.29 19.22 -2.25
C GLU A 501 -34.14 18.47 -2.91
N ALA A 502 -32.99 18.41 -2.24
CA ALA A 502 -31.84 17.63 -2.67
C ALA A 502 -31.27 16.86 -1.47
N ASP A 503 -31.12 15.54 -1.62
CA ASP A 503 -30.60 14.65 -0.58
C ASP A 503 -31.33 14.76 0.78
N GLY A 504 -32.66 14.93 0.75
CA GLY A 504 -33.50 15.10 1.93
C GLY A 504 -33.33 16.44 2.65
N LYS A 505 -32.70 17.43 2.01
CA LYS A 505 -32.50 18.79 2.53
C LYS A 505 -33.22 19.82 1.65
N ALA A 506 -33.67 20.90 2.28
CA ALA A 506 -34.23 22.03 1.56
C ALA A 506 -33.12 22.94 1.02
N ALA A 507 -33.26 23.37 -0.22
CA ALA A 507 -32.51 24.48 -0.80
C ALA A 507 -33.48 25.61 -1.16
N LEU A 508 -33.18 26.83 -0.74
CA LEU A 508 -33.95 28.02 -1.04
C LEU A 508 -33.10 29.02 -1.81
N LEU A 509 -33.72 29.68 -2.80
CA LEU A 509 -33.11 30.78 -3.51
C LEU A 509 -34.14 31.89 -3.74
N ILE A 510 -33.74 33.14 -3.46
CA ILE A 510 -34.54 34.32 -3.71
C ILE A 510 -33.77 35.23 -4.63
N ALA A 511 -34.42 35.61 -5.74
CA ALA A 511 -33.92 36.62 -6.67
C ALA A 511 -34.90 37.78 -6.74
N VAL A 512 -34.40 39.01 -6.68
CA VAL A 512 -35.17 40.26 -6.73
C VAL A 512 -34.69 41.08 -7.93
N THR A 513 -35.59 41.63 -8.71
CA THR A 513 -35.24 42.52 -9.84
C THR A 513 -34.65 43.83 -9.29
N LYS A 514 -33.76 44.45 -10.07
CA LYS A 514 -32.96 45.61 -9.60
C LYS A 514 -33.78 46.79 -9.12
N ASP A 515 -34.87 47.05 -9.80
CA ASP A 515 -35.82 48.12 -9.49
C ASP A 515 -36.47 47.97 -8.08
N LEU A 516 -36.59 46.73 -7.60
CA LEU A 516 -37.21 46.45 -6.33
C LEU A 516 -36.19 46.31 -5.19
N THR A 517 -34.90 46.35 -5.42
CA THR A 517 -33.87 46.12 -4.40
C THR A 517 -33.82 47.19 -3.29
N SER A 518 -34.35 48.40 -3.57
CA SER A 518 -34.53 49.45 -2.54
C SER A 518 -35.64 49.13 -1.55
N ARG A 519 -36.68 48.42 -1.98
CA ARG A 519 -37.85 48.02 -1.19
C ARG A 519 -37.67 46.61 -0.60
N PHE A 520 -37.23 45.64 -1.40
CA PHE A 520 -37.03 44.24 -1.02
C PHE A 520 -35.60 43.82 -1.31
N GLN A 521 -34.91 43.31 -0.27
CA GLN A 521 -33.55 42.79 -0.41
C GLN A 521 -33.56 41.27 -0.23
N ALA A 522 -33.11 40.53 -1.24
CA ALA A 522 -33.08 39.07 -1.22
C ALA A 522 -32.36 38.52 0.02
N GLY A 523 -31.26 39.17 0.46
CA GLY A 523 -30.51 38.78 1.65
C GLY A 523 -31.33 38.93 2.98
N LYS A 524 -32.20 39.94 3.08
CA LYS A 524 -33.08 40.12 4.22
C LYS A 524 -34.24 39.12 4.19
N LEU A 525 -34.85 38.93 3.03
CA LEU A 525 -35.94 37.96 2.84
C LEU A 525 -35.47 36.55 3.17
N ILE A 526 -34.32 36.14 2.67
CA ILE A 526 -33.80 34.80 2.94
C ILE A 526 -33.45 34.59 4.41
N ALA A 527 -32.93 35.61 5.10
CA ALA A 527 -32.62 35.54 6.53
C ALA A 527 -33.85 35.31 7.39
N GLU A 528 -35.02 35.84 6.97
CA GLU A 528 -36.30 35.64 7.67
C GLU A 528 -36.97 34.31 7.30
N LEU A 529 -36.78 33.84 6.06
CA LEU A 529 -37.45 32.64 5.55
C LEU A 529 -36.68 31.35 5.82
N ALA A 530 -35.35 31.37 5.82
CA ALA A 530 -34.52 30.18 6.01
C ALA A 530 -34.76 29.45 7.35
N PRO A 531 -35.03 30.11 8.48
CA PRO A 531 -35.37 29.44 9.74
C PRO A 531 -36.60 28.53 9.63
N LEU A 532 -37.56 28.83 8.75
CA LEU A 532 -38.77 28.02 8.57
C LEU A 532 -38.48 26.61 8.07
N VAL A 533 -37.39 26.43 7.30
CA VAL A 533 -36.92 25.13 6.82
C VAL A 533 -35.77 24.59 7.68
N GLY A 534 -35.58 25.12 8.89
CA GLY A 534 -34.50 24.69 9.78
C GLY A 534 -33.10 25.03 9.28
N GLY A 535 -32.96 26.15 8.56
CA GLY A 535 -31.74 26.55 7.90
C GLY A 535 -31.24 27.94 8.20
N ARG A 536 -30.17 28.33 7.52
CA ARG A 536 -29.58 29.66 7.51
C ARG A 536 -29.14 30.02 6.10
N GLY A 537 -29.20 31.28 5.78
CA GLY A 537 -28.77 31.75 4.46
C GLY A 537 -28.40 33.22 4.45
N GLY A 538 -28.03 33.70 3.27
CA GLY A 538 -27.68 35.09 3.06
C GLY A 538 -27.31 35.34 1.58
N GLY A 539 -27.01 36.58 1.25
CA GLY A 539 -26.64 36.95 -0.10
C GLY A 539 -26.63 38.45 -0.32
N LYS A 540 -26.61 38.82 -1.61
CA LYS A 540 -26.67 40.21 -2.06
C LYS A 540 -28.12 40.68 -2.11
N PRO A 541 -28.38 42.01 -2.24
CA PRO A 541 -29.74 42.51 -2.38
C PRO A 541 -30.55 41.90 -3.54
N GLU A 542 -29.87 41.54 -4.64
CA GLU A 542 -30.51 41.00 -5.84
C GLU A 542 -30.65 39.46 -5.83
N LEU A 543 -29.83 38.74 -5.03
CA LEU A 543 -29.78 37.27 -5.01
C LEU A 543 -29.27 36.74 -3.66
N ALA A 544 -30.04 35.87 -3.06
CA ALA A 544 -29.67 35.21 -1.81
C ALA A 544 -30.08 33.73 -1.83
N GLN A 545 -29.36 32.90 -1.07
CA GLN A 545 -29.64 31.48 -0.98
C GLN A 545 -29.49 30.96 0.44
N ALA A 546 -30.24 29.91 0.77
CA ALA A 546 -30.18 29.22 2.04
C ALA A 546 -30.28 27.70 1.86
N GLY A 547 -29.73 26.95 2.81
CA GLY A 547 -29.98 25.52 2.98
C GLY A 547 -30.76 25.28 4.26
N GLY A 548 -31.58 24.22 4.29
CA GLY A 548 -32.36 23.84 5.47
C GLY A 548 -32.48 22.33 5.64
N SER A 549 -32.83 21.86 6.83
CA SER A 549 -32.97 20.43 7.15
C SER A 549 -34.37 19.86 6.91
N ASP A 550 -35.38 20.72 6.68
CA ASP A 550 -36.80 20.32 6.58
C ASP A 550 -37.44 20.79 5.27
N PRO A 551 -37.39 20.01 4.19
CA PRO A 551 -37.99 20.36 2.90
C PRO A 551 -39.55 20.36 2.96
N SER A 552 -40.18 19.67 3.90
CA SER A 552 -41.65 19.62 4.01
C SER A 552 -42.25 20.99 4.32
N LYS A 553 -41.43 21.93 4.81
CA LYS A 553 -41.87 23.30 5.17
C LYS A 553 -41.69 24.34 4.07
N LEU A 554 -41.35 23.94 2.85
CA LEU A 554 -41.24 24.87 1.73
C LEU A 554 -42.54 25.64 1.46
N GLY A 555 -43.72 25.02 1.66
CA GLY A 555 -45.02 25.68 1.55
C GLY A 555 -45.15 26.90 2.49
N ALA A 556 -44.76 26.75 3.76
CA ALA A 556 -44.78 27.82 4.75
C ALA A 556 -43.85 28.98 4.37
N VAL A 557 -42.74 28.71 3.68
CA VAL A 557 -41.82 29.72 3.15
C VAL A 557 -42.53 30.61 2.11
N TYR A 558 -43.28 29.99 1.20
CA TYR A 558 -43.98 30.73 0.12
C TYR A 558 -45.11 31.58 0.67
N GLU A 559 -45.88 31.08 1.66
CA GLU A 559 -46.91 31.83 2.34
C GLU A 559 -46.32 33.03 3.11
N ARG A 560 -45.22 32.80 3.83
CA ARG A 560 -44.55 33.86 4.57
C ARG A 560 -43.98 34.94 3.65
N LEU A 561 -43.39 34.55 2.51
CA LEU A 561 -42.91 35.50 1.50
C LEU A 561 -44.06 36.38 1.02
N THR A 562 -45.22 35.80 0.71
CA THR A 562 -46.41 36.53 0.30
C THR A 562 -46.79 37.61 1.31
N GLN A 563 -46.87 37.25 2.61
CA GLN A 563 -47.17 38.20 3.70
C GLN A 563 -46.14 39.34 3.80
N LEU A 564 -44.84 39.03 3.60
CA LEU A 564 -43.76 40.00 3.63
C LEU A 564 -43.84 40.99 2.47
N VAL A 565 -44.33 40.57 1.32
CA VAL A 565 -44.52 41.45 0.16
C VAL A 565 -45.80 42.26 0.28
N GLU A 566 -46.86 41.71 0.89
CA GLU A 566 -48.12 42.48 1.17
C GLU A 566 -47.92 43.57 2.24
N GLY A 567 -47.06 43.36 3.21
CA GLY A 567 -46.81 44.27 4.32
C GLY A 567 -45.69 45.30 4.07
N GLY A 568 -44.92 45.19 3.00
CA GLY A 568 -43.80 46.07 2.67
C GLY A 568 -44.07 46.88 1.45
#